data_c2a4bfd482e184759e0458ff3b4070e9
#
_entry.id   c2a4bfd482e184759e0458ff3b4070e9
#
_cell.length_a   1.000
_cell.length_b   1.000
_cell.length_c   1.000
_cell.angle_alpha   90.00
_cell.angle_beta   90.00
_cell.angle_gamma   90.00
#
_symmetry.space_group_name_H-M   'P 1'
#
loop_
_entity.id
_entity.type
_entity.pdbx_description
1 polymer ?
#
loop_
_entity_poly.entity_id
_entity_poly.type
_entity_poly.pdbx_seq_one_letter_code
_entity_poly.pdbx_strand_id
1 'polypeptide(L)'
;MDLHGNAALSLRGRERIVELRRQDRSFAEIAEAIGASERSCRKWWQRWQAEGPAGLRDRSSRPRNSPTATPPERVETIRLLRTLRFSGPQIAELLSMPSSTVSRVLKREGLGRLGRIGLEPARRFEVSRPGEVVHIDTKKLGRIQNGAGHRVTGTRRHDAKRVVDAAGRERRTIGWEAVHVAIDGFTRLAYAEVLPDEKASTTVGFLARMRAFYKRHGIEIQRIHSDNGAAYKSTAFALALRLAGLRHTRSRAYRPQTNGKAERFIRTLQNGWAYGAIYGSSMERTAALEGWLVYYNHQRPHAALNGRPPACRVPAGPGT
;
A
#
# COMPACT_ATOMS: atom_id res chain seq x y z
N MET A 1 6.54 -18.90 -17.03
CA MET A 1 6.50 -20.36 -17.37
C MET A 1 5.04 -20.74 -17.52
N ASP A 2 4.63 -21.09 -18.76
CA ASP A 2 3.22 -21.34 -19.07
C ASP A 2 2.90 -22.85 -19.04
N LEU A 3 3.17 -23.49 -17.91
CA LEU A 3 2.78 -24.87 -17.68
C LEU A 3 1.66 -24.91 -16.63
N HIS A 4 0.59 -25.66 -16.98
CA HIS A 4 -0.48 -25.92 -16.02
C HIS A 4 0.08 -26.72 -14.84
N GLY A 5 -0.24 -26.30 -13.59
CA GLY A 5 0.31 -26.92 -12.37
C GLY A 5 0.10 -28.44 -12.23
N ASN A 6 -0.90 -28.99 -12.93
CA ASN A 6 -1.23 -30.43 -12.96
C ASN A 6 -0.85 -31.09 -14.30
N ALA A 7 0.07 -30.53 -15.07
CA ALA A 7 0.52 -31.15 -16.31
C ALA A 7 1.35 -32.38 -16.01
N ALA A 8 0.93 -33.55 -16.48
CA ALA A 8 1.64 -34.83 -16.28
C ALA A 8 3.03 -34.83 -16.93
N LEU A 9 3.26 -34.02 -17.95
CA LEU A 9 4.53 -33.87 -18.65
C LEU A 9 4.99 -32.42 -18.62
N SER A 10 6.19 -32.18 -18.13
CA SER A 10 6.87 -30.89 -18.21
C SER A 10 7.19 -30.51 -19.66
N LEU A 11 7.51 -29.25 -19.93
CA LEU A 11 7.94 -28.82 -21.26
C LEU A 11 9.17 -29.60 -21.72
N ARG A 12 10.16 -29.83 -20.85
CA ARG A 12 11.32 -30.69 -21.11
C ARG A 12 10.93 -32.13 -21.50
N GLY A 13 9.93 -32.71 -20.81
CA GLY A 13 9.42 -34.04 -21.17
C GLY A 13 8.82 -34.07 -22.55
N ARG A 14 8.13 -33.01 -22.96
CA ARG A 14 7.53 -32.87 -24.31
C ARG A 14 8.61 -32.66 -25.39
N GLU A 15 9.62 -31.88 -25.10
CA GLU A 15 10.80 -31.69 -25.97
C GLU A 15 11.57 -33.01 -26.14
N ARG A 16 11.70 -33.78 -25.05
CA ARG A 16 12.36 -35.10 -25.12
C ARG A 16 11.61 -36.11 -25.98
N ILE A 17 10.27 -36.04 -26.02
CA ILE A 17 9.49 -36.85 -26.96
C ILE A 17 9.90 -36.54 -28.42
N VAL A 18 10.05 -35.26 -28.75
CA VAL A 18 10.44 -34.81 -30.09
C VAL A 18 11.85 -35.28 -30.46
N GLU A 19 12.79 -35.15 -29.52
CA GLU A 19 14.17 -35.59 -29.70
C GLU A 19 14.25 -37.09 -30.00
N LEU A 20 13.61 -37.91 -29.15
CA LEU A 20 13.62 -39.36 -29.31
C LEU A 20 12.94 -39.78 -30.60
N ARG A 21 11.86 -39.11 -31.00
CA ARG A 21 11.15 -39.40 -32.26
C ARG A 21 11.99 -39.02 -33.48
N ARG A 22 12.80 -37.98 -33.40
CA ARG A 22 13.79 -37.63 -34.46
C ARG A 22 14.91 -38.64 -34.59
N GLN A 23 15.15 -39.45 -33.56
CA GLN A 23 16.09 -40.57 -33.57
C GLN A 23 15.42 -41.88 -34.02
N ASP A 24 14.24 -41.78 -34.69
CA ASP A 24 13.43 -42.89 -35.21
C ASP A 24 12.94 -43.91 -34.15
N ARG A 25 12.96 -43.55 -32.85
CA ARG A 25 12.40 -44.38 -31.80
C ARG A 25 10.88 -44.55 -31.97
N SER A 26 10.38 -45.73 -31.70
CA SER A 26 8.95 -46.03 -31.70
C SER A 26 8.21 -45.28 -30.56
N PHE A 27 6.93 -45.03 -30.69
CA PHE A 27 6.17 -44.40 -29.60
C PHE A 27 6.06 -45.28 -28.36
N ALA A 28 6.15 -46.59 -28.47
CA ALA A 28 6.20 -47.50 -27.35
C ALA A 28 7.50 -47.30 -26.52
N GLU A 29 8.67 -47.30 -27.16
CA GLU A 29 9.96 -47.04 -26.52
C GLU A 29 10.03 -45.65 -25.91
N ILE A 30 9.46 -44.63 -26.56
CA ILE A 30 9.39 -43.27 -26.06
C ILE A 30 8.51 -43.18 -24.81
N ALA A 31 7.36 -43.87 -24.83
CA ALA A 31 6.44 -43.92 -23.72
C ALA A 31 7.07 -44.57 -22.48
N GLU A 32 7.81 -45.65 -22.67
CA GLU A 32 8.55 -46.35 -21.62
C GLU A 32 9.69 -45.44 -21.06
N ALA A 33 10.49 -44.82 -21.94
CA ALA A 33 11.63 -43.99 -21.54
C ALA A 33 11.23 -42.72 -20.78
N ILE A 34 10.02 -42.19 -20.99
CA ILE A 34 9.52 -40.94 -20.39
C ILE A 34 8.52 -41.20 -19.26
N GLY A 35 8.02 -42.41 -19.10
CA GLY A 35 6.96 -42.75 -18.15
C GLY A 35 5.60 -42.13 -18.54
N ALA A 36 5.28 -42.06 -19.83
CA ALA A 36 4.04 -41.50 -20.36
C ALA A 36 3.30 -42.50 -21.25
N SER A 37 2.00 -42.26 -21.51
CA SER A 37 1.28 -43.12 -22.45
C SER A 37 1.67 -42.84 -23.91
N GLU A 38 1.68 -43.86 -24.76
CA GLU A 38 1.92 -43.68 -26.19
C GLU A 38 0.99 -42.64 -26.82
N ARG A 39 -0.28 -42.61 -26.39
CA ARG A 39 -1.28 -41.62 -26.85
C ARG A 39 -0.80 -40.20 -26.56
N SER A 40 -0.21 -39.96 -25.40
CA SER A 40 0.37 -38.66 -25.03
C SER A 40 1.57 -38.34 -25.90
N CYS A 41 2.46 -39.29 -26.15
CA CYS A 41 3.61 -39.14 -27.03
C CYS A 41 3.21 -38.78 -28.45
N ARG A 42 2.27 -39.52 -29.03
CA ARG A 42 1.70 -39.26 -30.38
C ARG A 42 1.05 -37.87 -30.44
N LYS A 43 0.26 -37.47 -29.41
CA LYS A 43 -0.37 -36.15 -29.32
C LYS A 43 0.66 -35.02 -29.36
N TRP A 44 1.72 -35.10 -28.56
CA TRP A 44 2.72 -34.04 -28.50
C TRP A 44 3.56 -33.99 -29.77
N TRP A 45 3.88 -35.13 -30.38
CA TRP A 45 4.56 -35.20 -31.68
C TRP A 45 3.72 -34.54 -32.79
N GLN A 46 2.43 -34.87 -32.91
CA GLN A 46 1.52 -34.28 -33.91
C GLN A 46 1.42 -32.75 -33.73
N ARG A 47 1.33 -32.29 -32.47
CA ARG A 47 1.26 -30.87 -32.20
C ARG A 47 2.57 -30.17 -32.57
N TRP A 48 3.69 -30.81 -32.31
CA TRP A 48 4.99 -30.29 -32.74
C TRP A 48 5.15 -30.25 -34.27
N GLN A 49 4.71 -31.26 -34.97
CA GLN A 49 4.70 -31.28 -36.45
C GLN A 49 3.86 -30.15 -37.04
N ALA A 50 2.69 -29.85 -36.44
CA ALA A 50 1.76 -28.83 -36.94
C ALA A 50 2.20 -27.38 -36.56
N GLU A 51 2.78 -27.17 -35.40
CA GLU A 51 2.98 -25.82 -34.81
C GLU A 51 4.43 -25.58 -34.36
N GLY A 52 5.35 -26.50 -34.59
CA GLY A 52 6.72 -26.42 -34.13
C GLY A 52 6.83 -26.37 -32.60
N PRO A 53 7.85 -25.67 -32.05
CA PRO A 53 8.07 -25.54 -30.60
C PRO A 53 6.88 -24.91 -29.85
N ALA A 54 6.08 -24.07 -30.51
CA ALA A 54 4.90 -23.47 -29.92
C ALA A 54 3.81 -24.52 -29.60
N GLY A 55 3.73 -25.59 -30.38
CA GLY A 55 2.81 -26.69 -30.16
C GLY A 55 3.02 -27.47 -28.87
N LEU A 56 4.21 -27.40 -28.28
CA LEU A 56 4.54 -28.04 -27.00
C LEU A 56 4.03 -27.27 -25.76
N ARG A 57 3.60 -26.02 -25.93
CA ARG A 57 3.02 -25.23 -24.83
C ARG A 57 1.60 -25.64 -24.52
N ASP A 58 1.15 -25.39 -23.30
CA ASP A 58 -0.24 -25.63 -22.93
C ASP A 58 -1.16 -24.63 -23.62
N ARG A 59 -2.26 -25.14 -24.13
CA ARG A 59 -3.34 -24.34 -24.70
C ARG A 59 -4.31 -23.95 -23.60
N SER A 60 -4.96 -22.81 -23.74
CA SER A 60 -6.05 -22.42 -22.85
C SER A 60 -7.13 -23.51 -22.83
N SER A 61 -7.54 -23.93 -21.64
CA SER A 61 -8.67 -24.84 -21.42
C SER A 61 -10.02 -24.12 -21.51
N ARG A 62 -10.03 -22.83 -21.79
CA ARG A 62 -11.27 -22.05 -21.94
C ARG A 62 -12.06 -22.56 -23.13
N PRO A 63 -13.37 -22.79 -22.97
CA PRO A 63 -14.24 -23.09 -24.10
C PRO A 63 -14.15 -21.98 -25.16
N ARG A 64 -14.05 -22.33 -26.42
CA ARG A 64 -14.07 -21.35 -27.54
C ARG A 64 -15.41 -20.64 -27.63
N ASN A 65 -16.49 -21.32 -27.33
CA ASN A 65 -17.84 -20.76 -27.22
C ASN A 65 -18.31 -20.85 -25.77
N SER A 66 -18.85 -19.76 -25.28
CA SER A 66 -19.49 -19.69 -23.95
C SER A 66 -20.92 -19.20 -24.15
N PRO A 67 -21.91 -20.11 -24.27
CA PRO A 67 -23.32 -19.72 -24.52
C PRO A 67 -23.90 -18.77 -23.47
N THR A 68 -23.35 -18.83 -22.26
CA THR A 68 -23.78 -17.99 -21.12
C THR A 68 -22.98 -16.69 -21.00
N ALA A 69 -22.10 -16.37 -21.95
CA ALA A 69 -21.37 -15.11 -21.92
C ALA A 69 -22.34 -13.95 -22.12
N THR A 70 -22.14 -12.88 -21.36
CA THR A 70 -22.88 -11.63 -21.56
C THR A 70 -22.60 -11.10 -22.97
N PRO A 71 -23.62 -10.87 -23.80
CA PRO A 71 -23.44 -10.38 -25.18
C PRO A 71 -22.64 -9.06 -25.22
N PRO A 72 -21.82 -8.86 -26.24
CA PRO A 72 -20.98 -7.65 -26.37
C PRO A 72 -21.79 -6.34 -26.27
N GLU A 73 -22.97 -6.31 -26.87
CA GLU A 73 -23.88 -5.14 -26.82
C GLU A 73 -24.32 -4.80 -25.39
N ARG A 74 -24.62 -5.82 -24.58
CA ARG A 74 -24.97 -5.62 -23.18
C ARG A 74 -23.75 -5.18 -22.35
N VAL A 75 -22.55 -5.67 -22.68
CA VAL A 75 -21.31 -5.20 -22.05
C VAL A 75 -21.10 -3.71 -22.33
N GLU A 76 -21.31 -3.27 -23.57
CA GLU A 76 -21.16 -1.87 -23.96
C GLU A 76 -22.22 -0.99 -23.28
N THR A 77 -23.46 -1.44 -23.17
CA THR A 77 -24.51 -0.73 -22.45
C THR A 77 -24.15 -0.57 -20.96
N ILE A 78 -23.61 -1.63 -20.32
CA ILE A 78 -23.13 -1.55 -18.93
C ILE A 78 -22.00 -0.54 -18.79
N ARG A 79 -21.06 -0.48 -19.75
CA ARG A 79 -19.97 0.52 -19.78
C ARG A 79 -20.52 1.93 -19.89
N LEU A 80 -21.45 2.17 -20.82
CA LEU A 80 -22.09 3.48 -21.03
C LEU A 80 -22.80 3.96 -19.75
N LEU A 81 -23.68 3.12 -19.18
CA LEU A 81 -24.38 3.46 -17.94
C LEU A 81 -23.40 3.72 -16.78
N ARG A 82 -22.30 2.98 -16.70
CA ARG A 82 -21.27 3.19 -15.70
C ARG A 82 -20.55 4.52 -15.89
N THR A 83 -20.27 4.92 -17.13
CA THR A 83 -19.70 6.22 -17.48
C THR A 83 -20.65 7.36 -17.09
N LEU A 84 -21.95 7.14 -17.23
CA LEU A 84 -23.01 8.05 -16.74
C LEU A 84 -23.21 8.00 -15.21
N ARG A 85 -22.33 7.30 -14.49
CA ARG A 85 -22.27 7.25 -13.01
C ARG A 85 -23.33 6.36 -12.34
N PHE A 86 -24.04 5.53 -13.06
CA PHE A 86 -24.94 4.57 -12.44
C PHE A 86 -24.16 3.57 -11.58
N SER A 87 -24.68 3.24 -10.41
CA SER A 87 -24.14 2.20 -9.54
C SER A 87 -24.41 0.80 -10.12
N GLY A 88 -23.64 -0.20 -9.69
CA GLY A 88 -23.86 -1.59 -10.15
C GLY A 88 -25.29 -2.09 -9.94
N PRO A 89 -25.92 -1.91 -8.77
CA PRO A 89 -27.32 -2.25 -8.55
C PRO A 89 -28.30 -1.54 -9.49
N GLN A 90 -28.13 -0.22 -9.72
CA GLN A 90 -28.97 0.53 -10.65
C GLN A 90 -28.85 0.03 -12.09
N ILE A 91 -27.64 -0.32 -12.53
CA ILE A 91 -27.41 -0.93 -13.84
C ILE A 91 -28.10 -2.29 -13.95
N ALA A 92 -28.01 -3.09 -12.90
CA ALA A 92 -28.64 -4.41 -12.82
C ALA A 92 -30.17 -4.32 -12.94
N GLU A 93 -30.76 -3.36 -12.25
CA GLU A 93 -32.19 -3.07 -12.29
C GLU A 93 -32.62 -2.60 -13.70
N LEU A 94 -31.95 -1.58 -14.25
CA LEU A 94 -32.26 -1.02 -15.58
C LEU A 94 -32.18 -2.05 -16.71
N LEU A 95 -31.23 -2.97 -16.62
CA LEU A 95 -31.02 -3.99 -17.65
C LEU A 95 -31.70 -5.32 -17.35
N SER A 96 -32.44 -5.42 -16.25
CA SER A 96 -33.07 -6.65 -15.76
C SER A 96 -32.04 -7.80 -15.69
N MET A 97 -30.86 -7.52 -15.16
CA MET A 97 -29.74 -8.47 -15.05
C MET A 97 -29.39 -8.75 -13.60
N PRO A 98 -28.87 -9.97 -13.29
CA PRO A 98 -28.35 -10.25 -11.96
C PRO A 98 -27.19 -9.29 -11.60
N SER A 99 -27.23 -8.70 -10.38
CA SER A 99 -26.18 -7.81 -9.88
C SER A 99 -24.78 -8.43 -9.91
N SER A 100 -24.70 -9.76 -9.70
CA SER A 100 -23.46 -10.52 -9.80
C SER A 100 -22.86 -10.52 -11.22
N THR A 101 -23.71 -10.57 -12.24
CA THR A 101 -23.29 -10.51 -13.65
C THR A 101 -22.76 -9.12 -13.98
N VAL A 102 -23.50 -8.05 -13.61
CA VAL A 102 -23.07 -6.66 -13.80
C VAL A 102 -21.75 -6.41 -13.07
N SER A 103 -21.62 -6.84 -11.83
CA SER A 103 -20.38 -6.70 -11.04
C SER A 103 -19.19 -7.39 -11.69
N ARG A 104 -19.39 -8.58 -12.27
CA ARG A 104 -18.37 -9.34 -12.99
C ARG A 104 -17.92 -8.62 -14.25
N VAL A 105 -18.88 -8.09 -15.02
CA VAL A 105 -18.60 -7.31 -16.23
C VAL A 105 -17.81 -6.06 -15.84
N LEU A 106 -18.30 -5.25 -14.89
CA LEU A 106 -17.64 -4.02 -14.42
C LEU A 106 -16.21 -4.30 -13.93
N LYS A 107 -15.99 -5.39 -13.22
CA LYS A 107 -14.64 -5.79 -12.75
C LYS A 107 -13.71 -6.12 -13.92
N ARG A 108 -14.20 -6.87 -14.91
CA ARG A 108 -13.44 -7.26 -16.11
C ARG A 108 -13.07 -6.05 -16.96
N GLU A 109 -13.98 -5.10 -17.10
CA GLU A 109 -13.78 -3.84 -17.83
C GLU A 109 -12.99 -2.78 -17.02
N GLY A 110 -12.50 -3.09 -15.81
CA GLY A 110 -11.79 -2.13 -14.97
C GLY A 110 -12.65 -1.03 -14.34
N LEU A 111 -13.97 -1.14 -14.46
CA LEU A 111 -14.96 -0.14 -14.02
C LEU A 111 -15.61 -0.48 -12.66
N GLY A 112 -15.03 -1.40 -11.89
CA GLY A 112 -15.58 -1.88 -10.63
C GLY A 112 -15.78 -0.79 -9.56
N ARG A 113 -14.94 0.24 -9.58
CA ARG A 113 -15.06 1.40 -8.66
C ARG A 113 -15.41 2.66 -9.42
N LEU A 114 -16.42 3.39 -8.90
CA LEU A 114 -16.70 4.76 -9.35
C LEU A 114 -15.63 5.69 -8.77
N GLY A 115 -14.60 6.00 -9.56
CA GLY A 115 -13.66 7.07 -9.26
C GLY A 115 -14.33 8.45 -9.22
N ARG A 116 -13.64 9.48 -8.79
CA ARG A 116 -14.11 10.87 -8.90
C ARG A 116 -13.90 11.36 -10.34
N ILE A 117 -14.88 12.08 -10.88
CA ILE A 117 -14.77 12.68 -12.22
C ILE A 117 -13.74 13.82 -12.19
N GLY A 118 -12.96 13.97 -13.26
CA GLY A 118 -12.01 15.07 -13.41
C GLY A 118 -10.73 14.97 -12.56
N LEU A 119 -10.52 13.84 -11.88
CA LEU A 119 -9.23 13.58 -11.25
C LEU A 119 -8.26 13.02 -12.29
N GLU A 120 -7.20 13.77 -12.58
CA GLU A 120 -6.04 13.19 -13.27
C GLU A 120 -5.49 12.00 -12.48
N PRO A 121 -4.97 10.96 -13.16
CA PRO A 121 -4.29 9.88 -12.48
C PRO A 121 -3.22 10.43 -11.54
N ALA A 122 -3.10 9.84 -10.35
CA ALA A 122 -2.07 10.22 -9.41
C ALA A 122 -0.69 9.96 -10.05
N ARG A 123 0.03 11.03 -10.38
CA ARG A 123 1.42 10.90 -10.78
C ARG A 123 2.23 10.49 -9.56
N ARG A 124 2.89 9.34 -9.62
CA ARG A 124 3.86 8.95 -8.60
C ARG A 124 5.00 9.97 -8.61
N PHE A 125 5.11 10.71 -7.54
CA PHE A 125 6.24 11.59 -7.33
C PHE A 125 7.33 10.78 -6.64
N GLU A 126 8.31 10.34 -7.39
CA GLU A 126 9.50 9.69 -6.85
C GLU A 126 10.61 10.72 -6.71
N VAL A 127 11.27 10.71 -5.58
CA VAL A 127 12.44 11.53 -5.26
C VAL A 127 13.68 10.69 -5.52
N SER A 128 14.73 11.35 -6.00
CA SER A 128 15.95 10.70 -6.49
C SER A 128 17.05 10.58 -5.43
N ARG A 129 16.98 11.38 -4.35
CA ARG A 129 18.03 11.43 -3.33
C ARG A 129 17.48 11.66 -1.92
N PRO A 130 18.23 11.25 -0.86
CA PRO A 130 17.86 11.53 0.53
C PRO A 130 17.70 13.04 0.78
N GLY A 131 16.72 13.42 1.59
CA GLY A 131 16.47 14.80 2.00
C GLY A 131 15.86 15.71 0.93
N GLU A 132 15.73 15.27 -0.32
CA GLU A 132 15.11 16.08 -1.38
C GLU A 132 13.69 16.50 -0.99
N VAL A 133 12.89 15.60 -0.43
CA VAL A 133 11.57 15.89 0.17
C VAL A 133 11.35 15.05 1.40
N VAL A 134 11.13 15.70 2.53
CA VAL A 134 10.63 15.06 3.75
C VAL A 134 9.14 15.36 3.88
N HIS A 135 8.34 14.33 3.98
CA HIS A 135 6.91 14.42 4.19
C HIS A 135 6.62 14.47 5.68
N ILE A 136 5.83 15.44 6.11
CA ILE A 136 5.40 15.59 7.49
C ILE A 136 3.88 15.53 7.60
N ASP A 137 3.41 15.06 8.74
CA ASP A 137 1.99 14.96 9.04
C ASP A 137 1.78 14.83 10.55
N THR A 138 0.54 14.98 11.00
CA THR A 138 0.18 14.84 12.41
C THR A 138 -1.03 13.94 12.56
N LYS A 139 -0.99 13.04 13.54
CA LYS A 139 -2.11 12.14 13.85
C LYS A 139 -2.55 12.28 15.30
N LYS A 140 -3.82 12.59 15.51
CA LYS A 140 -4.42 12.55 16.84
C LYS A 140 -4.62 11.12 17.32
N LEU A 141 -4.18 10.83 18.52
CA LEU A 141 -4.44 9.59 19.23
C LEU A 141 -5.20 9.90 20.53
N GLY A 142 -6.20 9.11 20.83
CA GLY A 142 -6.86 9.16 22.11
C GLY A 142 -5.87 8.86 23.24
N ARG A 143 -5.90 9.64 24.32
CA ARG A 143 -5.12 9.33 25.52
C ARG A 143 -5.63 8.05 26.15
N ILE A 144 -4.70 7.28 26.69
CA ILE A 144 -4.98 6.07 27.45
C ILE A 144 -4.92 6.44 28.93
N GLN A 145 -6.02 6.23 29.62
CA GLN A 145 -6.14 6.47 31.04
C GLN A 145 -6.80 5.24 31.69
N ASN A 146 -6.18 4.69 32.72
CA ASN A 146 -6.69 3.53 33.47
C ASN A 146 -6.90 2.26 32.61
N GLY A 147 -5.96 1.94 31.73
CA GLY A 147 -5.93 0.73 30.93
C GLY A 147 -6.44 0.86 29.49
N ALA A 148 -6.45 -0.25 28.78
CA ALA A 148 -6.70 -0.30 27.34
C ALA A 148 -8.06 0.30 26.95
N GLY A 149 -8.07 1.08 25.85
CA GLY A 149 -9.27 1.72 25.31
C GLY A 149 -10.23 0.75 24.61
N HIS A 150 -11.42 1.24 24.26
CA HIS A 150 -12.50 0.45 23.64
C HIS A 150 -12.10 -0.32 22.38
N ARG A 151 -11.09 0.11 21.65
CA ARG A 151 -10.57 -0.61 20.46
C ARG A 151 -9.94 -1.95 20.80
N VAL A 152 -9.47 -2.09 22.03
CA VAL A 152 -8.85 -3.33 22.54
C VAL A 152 -9.88 -4.14 23.33
N THR A 153 -10.65 -3.46 24.19
CA THR A 153 -11.59 -4.12 25.11
C THR A 153 -12.94 -4.43 24.48
N GLY A 154 -13.26 -3.87 23.32
CA GLY A 154 -14.59 -3.98 22.70
C GLY A 154 -15.70 -3.21 23.43
N THR A 155 -15.47 -2.75 24.65
CA THR A 155 -16.44 -2.07 25.51
C THR A 155 -16.17 -0.57 25.56
N ARG A 156 -17.16 0.24 25.25
CA ARG A 156 -17.12 1.68 25.54
C ARG A 156 -17.29 1.87 27.05
N ARG A 157 -16.20 2.25 27.73
CA ARG A 157 -16.33 2.69 29.15
C ARG A 157 -17.14 3.99 29.15
N HIS A 158 -18.34 3.95 29.68
CA HIS A 158 -19.16 5.14 29.90
C HIS A 158 -18.60 6.06 30.99
N ASP A 159 -17.67 5.58 31.82
CA ASP A 159 -17.06 6.27 32.95
C ASP A 159 -15.83 7.09 32.55
N ALA A 160 -15.91 7.88 31.48
CA ALA A 160 -15.00 9.00 31.35
C ALA A 160 -15.29 9.94 32.54
N LYS A 161 -14.50 9.83 33.64
CA LYS A 161 -14.63 10.70 34.80
C LYS A 161 -14.65 12.15 34.30
N ARG A 162 -15.80 12.79 34.45
CA ARG A 162 -15.91 14.22 34.27
C ARG A 162 -15.20 14.86 35.44
N VAL A 163 -14.16 15.63 35.18
CA VAL A 163 -13.50 16.45 36.18
C VAL A 163 -14.03 17.86 36.02
N VAL A 164 -14.49 18.42 37.13
CA VAL A 164 -14.88 19.82 37.20
C VAL A 164 -13.60 20.63 37.42
N ASP A 165 -13.29 21.58 36.51
CA ASP A 165 -12.15 22.47 36.67
C ASP A 165 -12.43 23.50 37.78
N ALA A 166 -11.39 24.25 38.18
CA ALA A 166 -11.50 25.28 39.20
C ALA A 166 -12.53 26.41 38.90
N ALA A 167 -13.02 26.46 37.66
CA ALA A 167 -14.04 27.39 37.21
C ALA A 167 -15.45 26.71 37.11
N GLY A 168 -15.61 25.53 37.71
CA GLY A 168 -16.90 24.80 37.70
C GLY A 168 -17.28 24.16 36.39
N ARG A 169 -16.39 24.11 35.38
CA ARG A 169 -16.67 23.53 34.06
C ARG A 169 -16.32 22.07 34.00
N GLU A 170 -17.27 21.24 33.58
CA GLU A 170 -17.01 19.84 33.32
C GLU A 170 -16.04 19.67 32.13
N ARG A 171 -14.89 19.07 32.37
CA ARG A 171 -13.95 18.65 31.32
C ARG A 171 -13.84 17.14 31.25
N ARG A 172 -13.80 16.60 30.06
CA ARG A 172 -13.39 15.21 29.86
C ARG A 172 -11.91 15.10 30.20
N THR A 173 -11.56 14.30 31.20
CA THR A 173 -10.17 14.02 31.59
C THR A 173 -9.41 13.29 30.50
N ILE A 174 -10.12 12.55 29.64
CA ILE A 174 -9.56 11.84 28.51
C ILE A 174 -9.49 12.80 27.32
N GLY A 175 -8.30 13.21 26.97
CA GLY A 175 -8.06 14.11 25.84
C GLY A 175 -7.38 13.37 24.67
N TRP A 176 -6.76 14.18 23.81
CA TRP A 176 -6.00 13.72 22.68
C TRP A 176 -4.53 14.09 22.87
N GLU A 177 -3.65 13.30 22.33
CA GLU A 177 -2.26 13.61 22.09
C GLU A 177 -1.99 13.57 20.59
N ALA A 178 -0.99 14.27 20.13
CA ALA A 178 -0.66 14.38 18.72
C ALA A 178 0.65 13.65 18.44
N VAL A 179 0.63 12.71 17.50
CA VAL A 179 1.85 12.11 16.99
C VAL A 179 2.26 12.89 15.75
N HIS A 180 3.36 13.61 15.84
CA HIS A 180 3.99 14.28 14.73
C HIS A 180 4.94 13.31 14.04
N VAL A 181 4.85 13.19 12.73
CA VAL A 181 5.65 12.27 11.93
C VAL A 181 6.39 12.98 10.82
N ALA A 182 7.56 12.45 10.49
CA ALA A 182 8.33 12.83 9.32
C ALA A 182 8.87 11.58 8.64
N ILE A 183 8.81 11.55 7.31
CA ILE A 183 9.37 10.45 6.52
C ILE A 183 10.10 10.99 5.30
N ASP A 184 11.35 10.59 5.12
CA ASP A 184 12.10 10.95 3.93
C ASP A 184 11.54 10.25 2.69
N GLY A 185 11.39 11.00 1.64
CA GLY A 185 10.77 10.56 0.40
C GLY A 185 11.55 9.49 -0.33
N PHE A 186 12.87 9.42 -0.18
CA PHE A 186 13.75 8.49 -0.84
C PHE A 186 14.09 7.28 0.03
N THR A 187 14.70 7.51 1.19
CA THR A 187 15.15 6.43 2.09
C THR A 187 14.01 5.75 2.82
N ARG A 188 12.88 6.43 3.02
CA ARG A 188 11.80 6.03 3.93
C ARG A 188 12.19 6.05 5.40
N LEU A 189 13.36 6.60 5.74
CA LEU A 189 13.76 6.84 7.13
C LEU A 189 12.69 7.70 7.81
N ALA A 190 12.23 7.27 8.97
CA ALA A 190 11.12 7.90 9.65
C ALA A 190 11.53 8.42 11.03
N TYR A 191 10.95 9.55 11.40
CA TYR A 191 11.04 10.16 12.71
C TYR A 191 9.64 10.46 13.22
N ALA A 192 9.37 10.25 14.49
CA ALA A 192 8.09 10.58 15.10
C ALA A 192 8.25 10.95 16.58
N GLU A 193 7.35 11.81 17.04
CA GLU A 193 7.23 12.21 18.45
C GLU A 193 5.76 12.27 18.86
N VAL A 194 5.49 11.90 20.10
CA VAL A 194 4.20 12.16 20.75
C VAL A 194 4.30 13.51 21.45
N LEU A 195 3.48 14.46 21.02
CA LEU A 195 3.47 15.83 21.53
C LEU A 195 2.07 16.19 22.07
N PRO A 196 1.96 17.20 22.92
CA PRO A 196 0.70 17.51 23.60
C PRO A 196 -0.41 17.98 22.66
N ASP A 197 -0.04 18.60 21.56
CA ASP A 197 -0.98 19.18 20.60
C ASP A 197 -0.37 19.31 19.18
N GLU A 198 -1.15 19.85 18.26
CA GLU A 198 -0.76 20.15 16.87
C GLU A 198 -0.66 21.66 16.60
N LYS A 199 -0.39 22.49 17.62
CA LYS A 199 -0.26 23.93 17.48
C LYS A 199 1.00 24.32 16.71
N ALA A 200 1.01 25.54 16.19
CA ALA A 200 2.14 26.05 15.41
C ALA A 200 3.46 26.03 16.19
N SER A 201 3.47 26.45 17.45
CA SER A 201 4.67 26.42 18.30
C SER A 201 5.21 25.01 18.50
N THR A 202 4.33 24.05 18.76
CA THR A 202 4.67 22.64 18.92
C THR A 202 5.25 22.06 17.62
N THR A 203 4.65 22.41 16.49
CA THR A 203 5.11 21.99 15.16
C THR A 203 6.45 22.59 14.77
N VAL A 204 6.74 23.85 15.17
CA VAL A 204 8.05 24.49 14.98
C VAL A 204 9.13 23.78 15.81
N GLY A 205 8.83 23.44 17.07
CA GLY A 205 9.74 22.65 17.90
C GLY A 205 10.03 21.27 17.31
N PHE A 206 9.00 20.60 16.81
CA PHE A 206 9.14 19.33 16.08
C PHE A 206 10.06 19.47 14.85
N LEU A 207 9.87 20.52 14.05
CA LEU A 207 10.69 20.80 12.86
C LEU A 207 12.20 20.88 13.23
N ALA A 208 12.54 21.55 14.31
CA ALA A 208 13.93 21.69 14.76
C ALA A 208 14.55 20.33 15.14
N ARG A 209 13.84 19.53 15.94
CA ARG A 209 14.32 18.21 16.39
C ARG A 209 14.38 17.20 15.23
N MET A 210 13.39 17.21 14.35
CA MET A 210 13.38 16.41 13.13
C MET A 210 14.60 16.73 12.25
N ARG A 211 14.92 18.00 12.02
CA ARG A 211 16.11 18.40 11.27
C ARG A 211 17.39 17.87 11.90
N ALA A 212 17.53 17.98 13.20
CA ALA A 212 18.67 17.44 13.93
C ALA A 212 18.78 15.92 13.78
N PHE A 213 17.65 15.21 13.80
CA PHE A 213 17.61 13.77 13.56
C PHE A 213 18.13 13.42 12.15
N TYR A 214 17.62 14.04 11.10
CA TYR A 214 18.04 13.75 9.72
C TYR A 214 19.51 14.14 9.50
N LYS A 215 19.96 15.27 10.05
CA LYS A 215 21.36 15.69 9.97
C LYS A 215 22.32 14.66 10.59
N ARG A 216 21.97 14.06 11.74
CA ARG A 216 22.77 12.97 12.36
C ARG A 216 22.87 11.73 11.48
N HIS A 217 21.92 11.52 10.58
CA HIS A 217 21.92 10.44 9.60
C HIS A 217 22.53 10.86 8.23
N GLY A 218 23.27 11.97 8.17
CA GLY A 218 23.86 12.46 6.94
C GLY A 218 22.85 12.93 5.87
N ILE A 219 21.60 13.21 6.28
CA ILE A 219 20.54 13.65 5.38
C ILE A 219 20.29 15.14 5.55
N GLU A 220 20.64 15.94 4.54
CA GLU A 220 20.29 17.35 4.45
C GLU A 220 18.92 17.53 3.80
N ILE A 221 17.98 18.12 4.57
CA ILE A 221 16.63 18.37 4.09
C ILE A 221 16.61 19.60 3.18
N GLN A 222 16.03 19.48 2.00
CA GLN A 222 15.87 20.58 1.04
C GLN A 222 14.45 21.13 0.99
N ARG A 223 13.46 20.23 1.17
CA ARG A 223 12.04 20.56 1.05
C ARG A 223 11.21 19.79 2.06
N ILE A 224 10.27 20.48 2.65
CA ILE A 224 9.20 19.88 3.45
C ILE A 224 7.93 19.80 2.62
N HIS A 225 7.25 18.68 2.70
CA HIS A 225 5.91 18.48 2.15
C HIS A 225 4.92 18.17 3.27
N SER A 226 3.84 18.94 3.37
CA SER A 226 2.79 18.74 4.36
C SER A 226 1.40 18.73 3.71
N ASP A 227 0.40 18.40 4.48
CA ASP A 227 -0.99 18.70 4.18
C ASP A 227 -1.30 20.21 4.37
N ASN A 228 -2.60 20.55 4.36
CA ASN A 228 -3.08 21.92 4.59
C ASN A 228 -3.51 22.18 6.04
N GLY A 229 -2.97 21.45 7.01
CA GLY A 229 -3.24 21.67 8.43
C GLY A 229 -2.94 23.11 8.88
N ALA A 230 -3.67 23.60 9.87
CA ALA A 230 -3.56 25.00 10.32
C ALA A 230 -2.14 25.36 10.79
N ALA A 231 -1.46 24.46 11.50
CA ALA A 231 -0.09 24.68 11.95
C ALA A 231 0.88 24.90 10.78
N TYR A 232 0.74 24.15 9.71
CA TYR A 232 1.60 24.24 8.53
C TYR A 232 1.32 25.48 7.66
N LYS A 233 0.16 26.13 7.86
CA LYS A 233 -0.19 27.39 7.21
C LYS A 233 0.20 28.61 8.04
N SER A 234 0.64 28.41 9.30
CA SER A 234 0.94 29.51 10.21
C SER A 234 2.16 30.31 9.78
N THR A 235 2.16 31.60 10.11
CA THR A 235 3.29 32.50 9.90
C THR A 235 4.54 32.03 10.65
N ALA A 236 4.36 31.49 11.86
CA ALA A 236 5.45 30.96 12.67
C ALA A 236 6.16 29.79 11.98
N PHE A 237 5.41 28.86 11.40
CA PHE A 237 5.98 27.74 10.67
C PHE A 237 6.66 28.19 9.38
N ALA A 238 6.07 29.12 8.64
CA ALA A 238 6.67 29.70 7.43
C ALA A 238 7.99 30.42 7.74
N LEU A 239 8.04 31.18 8.84
CA LEU A 239 9.26 31.85 9.31
C LEU A 239 10.33 30.83 9.71
N ALA A 240 9.98 29.80 10.47
CA ALA A 240 10.91 28.73 10.86
C ALA A 240 11.52 28.02 9.66
N LEU A 241 10.74 27.74 8.62
CA LEU A 241 11.24 27.16 7.38
C LEU A 241 12.19 28.09 6.63
N ARG A 242 11.86 29.40 6.54
CA ARG A 242 12.71 30.42 5.92
C ARG A 242 14.07 30.53 6.63
N LEU A 243 14.06 30.62 7.95
CA LEU A 243 15.28 30.67 8.77
C LEU A 243 16.13 29.39 8.63
N ALA A 244 15.46 28.27 8.38
CA ALA A 244 16.11 26.99 8.16
C ALA A 244 16.59 26.78 6.71
N GLY A 245 16.32 27.70 5.77
CA GLY A 245 16.65 27.54 4.35
C GLY A 245 15.83 26.45 3.64
N LEU A 246 14.66 26.08 4.16
CA LEU A 246 13.85 24.97 3.65
C LEU A 246 12.73 25.46 2.74
N ARG A 247 12.56 24.80 1.60
CA ARG A 247 11.39 25.01 0.75
C ARG A 247 10.17 24.26 1.32
N HIS A 248 8.99 24.84 1.17
CA HIS A 248 7.73 24.23 1.60
C HIS A 248 6.81 23.97 0.42
N THR A 249 6.27 22.79 0.34
CA THR A 249 5.18 22.44 -0.58
C THR A 249 4.03 21.82 0.22
N ARG A 250 2.81 22.13 -0.20
CA ARG A 250 1.60 21.61 0.43
C ARG A 250 0.79 20.78 -0.56
N SER A 251 0.08 19.79 -0.04
CA SER A 251 -0.86 19.02 -0.82
C SER A 251 -1.89 19.92 -1.49
N ARG A 252 -2.16 19.71 -2.79
CA ARG A 252 -3.23 20.43 -3.47
C ARG A 252 -4.58 20.06 -2.84
N ALA A 253 -5.49 21.01 -2.78
CA ALA A 253 -6.86 20.78 -2.35
C ALA A 253 -7.46 19.59 -3.14
N TYR A 254 -8.19 18.72 -2.45
CA TYR A 254 -8.80 17.51 -3.00
C TYR A 254 -7.85 16.47 -3.61
N ARG A 255 -6.52 16.59 -3.41
CA ARG A 255 -5.52 15.62 -3.85
C ARG A 255 -4.68 15.09 -2.66
N PRO A 256 -5.25 14.32 -1.73
CA PRO A 256 -4.55 13.79 -0.55
C PRO A 256 -3.39 12.87 -0.94
N GLN A 257 -3.43 12.29 -2.12
CA GLN A 257 -2.40 11.36 -2.64
C GLN A 257 -0.98 11.96 -2.67
N THR A 258 -0.83 13.28 -2.67
CA THR A 258 0.48 13.94 -2.65
C THR A 258 1.22 13.77 -1.33
N ASN A 259 0.53 13.57 -0.19
CA ASN A 259 1.14 13.23 1.12
C ASN A 259 1.05 11.72 1.45
N GLY A 260 0.80 10.89 0.46
CA GLY A 260 0.59 9.45 0.63
C GLY A 260 1.74 8.69 1.32
N LYS A 261 2.96 9.24 1.34
CA LYS A 261 4.09 8.63 2.07
C LYS A 261 3.92 8.79 3.57
N ALA A 262 3.58 10.00 4.05
CA ALA A 262 3.29 10.23 5.47
C ALA A 262 2.02 9.49 5.92
N GLU A 263 0.95 9.52 5.12
CA GLU A 263 -0.29 8.78 5.40
C GLU A 263 -0.03 7.26 5.52
N ARG A 264 0.79 6.71 4.61
CA ARG A 264 1.16 5.30 4.64
C ARG A 264 1.99 4.97 5.87
N PHE A 265 2.92 5.83 6.24
CA PHE A 265 3.72 5.69 7.44
C PHE A 265 2.84 5.74 8.69
N ILE A 266 1.94 6.73 8.80
CA ILE A 266 0.97 6.84 9.90
C ILE A 266 0.16 5.55 10.05
N ARG A 267 -0.33 4.98 8.96
CA ARG A 267 -1.07 3.71 9.00
C ARG A 267 -0.21 2.58 9.55
N THR A 268 1.05 2.50 9.14
CA THR A 268 2.00 1.49 9.62
C THR A 268 2.31 1.69 11.10
N LEU A 269 2.53 2.93 11.52
CA LEU A 269 2.77 3.32 12.90
C LEU A 269 1.55 3.02 13.79
N GLN A 270 0.34 3.33 13.33
CA GLN A 270 -0.87 3.01 14.07
C GLN A 270 -1.03 1.51 14.28
N ASN A 271 -0.83 0.70 13.25
CA ASN A 271 -1.02 -0.75 13.35
C ASN A 271 0.12 -1.46 14.10
N GLY A 272 1.34 -0.99 13.96
CA GLY A 272 2.51 -1.64 14.54
C GLY A 272 2.90 -1.15 15.93
N TRP A 273 2.53 0.10 16.28
CA TRP A 273 2.86 0.69 17.57
C TRP A 273 1.61 1.16 18.32
N ALA A 274 0.86 2.16 17.82
CA ALA A 274 -0.19 2.80 18.61
C ALA A 274 -1.31 1.86 19.06
N TYR A 275 -1.59 0.84 18.25
CA TYR A 275 -2.60 -0.21 18.49
C TYR A 275 -2.03 -1.64 18.32
N GLY A 276 -0.73 -1.77 18.17
CA GLY A 276 -0.06 -3.07 17.99
C GLY A 276 0.14 -3.82 19.31
N ALA A 277 0.06 -3.13 20.43
CA ALA A 277 0.13 -3.69 21.78
C ALA A 277 -0.95 -3.10 22.68
N ILE A 278 -1.19 -3.76 23.81
CA ILE A 278 -2.09 -3.29 24.86
C ILE A 278 -1.27 -2.46 25.84
N TYR A 279 -1.53 -1.15 25.89
CA TYR A 279 -0.88 -0.23 26.80
C TYR A 279 -1.79 0.12 27.97
N GLY A 280 -1.24 0.15 29.17
CA GLY A 280 -1.94 0.59 30.38
C GLY A 280 -2.13 2.10 30.46
N SER A 281 -1.22 2.88 29.81
CA SER A 281 -1.22 4.34 29.84
C SER A 281 -0.66 4.94 28.55
N SER A 282 -0.95 6.24 28.31
CA SER A 282 -0.32 7.00 27.21
C SER A 282 1.20 7.11 27.39
N MET A 283 1.68 7.19 28.62
CA MET A 283 3.12 7.28 28.91
C MET A 283 3.83 5.98 28.48
N GLU A 284 3.26 4.82 28.81
CA GLU A 284 3.80 3.51 28.38
C GLU A 284 3.81 3.39 26.86
N ARG A 285 2.71 3.81 26.18
CA ARG A 285 2.67 3.85 24.72
C ARG A 285 3.75 4.75 24.14
N THR A 286 3.95 5.93 24.71
CA THR A 286 4.97 6.88 24.26
C THR A 286 6.38 6.34 24.45
N ALA A 287 6.66 5.69 25.58
CA ALA A 287 7.96 5.05 25.84
C ALA A 287 8.30 3.96 24.83
N ALA A 288 7.29 3.21 24.36
CA ALA A 288 7.47 2.15 23.36
C ALA A 288 7.74 2.70 21.93
N LEU A 289 7.57 3.99 21.67
CA LEU A 289 7.70 4.57 20.33
C LEU A 289 9.15 4.50 19.83
N GLU A 290 10.12 4.78 20.68
CA GLU A 290 11.55 4.79 20.29
C GLU A 290 11.99 3.41 19.80
N GLY A 291 11.73 2.36 20.57
CA GLY A 291 12.07 0.99 20.19
C GLY A 291 11.37 0.56 18.88
N TRP A 292 10.11 0.98 18.71
CA TRP A 292 9.39 0.69 17.47
C TRP A 292 9.98 1.44 16.27
N LEU A 293 10.44 2.70 16.43
CA LEU A 293 11.10 3.45 15.36
C LEU A 293 12.44 2.84 14.99
N VAL A 294 13.21 2.33 15.95
CA VAL A 294 14.44 1.57 15.69
C VAL A 294 14.11 0.34 14.85
N TYR A 295 13.13 -0.46 15.25
CA TYR A 295 12.67 -1.60 14.45
C TYR A 295 12.23 -1.17 13.04
N TYR A 296 11.39 -0.13 12.91
CA TYR A 296 10.91 0.36 11.63
C TYR A 296 12.05 0.78 10.70
N ASN A 297 13.01 1.52 11.22
CA ASN A 297 14.09 2.10 10.43
C ASN A 297 15.19 1.09 10.07
N HIS A 298 15.49 0.13 10.94
CA HIS A 298 16.66 -0.74 10.80
C HIS A 298 16.34 -2.21 10.49
N GLN A 299 15.12 -2.66 10.77
CA GLN A 299 14.80 -4.09 10.66
C GLN A 299 13.60 -4.37 9.76
N ARG A 300 12.60 -3.48 9.75
CA ARG A 300 11.35 -3.75 9.04
C ARG A 300 11.54 -3.79 7.52
N PRO A 301 11.17 -4.90 6.83
CA PRO A 301 11.21 -4.99 5.38
C PRO A 301 10.22 -4.02 4.71
N HIS A 302 10.65 -3.34 3.66
CA HIS A 302 9.82 -2.43 2.86
C HIS A 302 9.73 -2.90 1.41
N ALA A 303 8.52 -3.11 0.90
CA ALA A 303 8.30 -3.52 -0.48
C ALA A 303 8.88 -2.51 -1.49
N ALA A 304 8.78 -1.19 -1.21
CA ALA A 304 9.35 -0.14 -2.05
C ALA A 304 10.89 -0.08 -2.01
N LEU A 305 11.54 -0.85 -1.12
CA LEU A 305 12.98 -0.94 -0.96
C LEU A 305 13.49 -2.37 -1.23
N ASN A 306 12.77 -3.13 -2.03
CA ASN A 306 13.09 -4.52 -2.37
C ASN A 306 13.26 -5.42 -1.12
N GLY A 307 12.38 -5.23 -0.13
CA GLY A 307 12.41 -5.99 1.12
C GLY A 307 13.48 -5.54 2.13
N ARG A 308 14.22 -4.46 1.86
CA ARG A 308 15.23 -3.93 2.77
C ARG A 308 14.64 -2.87 3.71
N PRO A 309 15.23 -2.64 4.90
CA PRO A 309 14.82 -1.58 5.81
C PRO A 309 15.26 -0.20 5.32
N PRO A 310 14.64 0.90 5.81
CA PRO A 310 14.99 2.28 5.44
C PRO A 310 16.47 2.64 5.61
N ALA A 311 17.11 2.15 6.66
CA ALA A 311 18.51 2.41 6.95
C ALA A 311 19.47 1.99 5.82
N CYS A 312 19.10 1.02 4.98
CA CYS A 312 19.96 0.59 3.86
C CYS A 312 20.15 1.65 2.77
N ARG A 313 19.34 2.71 2.76
CA ARG A 313 19.44 3.85 1.82
C ARG A 313 19.91 5.13 2.47
N VAL A 314 20.22 5.09 3.75
CA VAL A 314 20.82 6.23 4.46
C VAL A 314 22.28 6.34 4.00
N PRO A 315 22.77 7.56 3.64
CA PRO A 315 24.18 7.75 3.32
C PRO A 315 25.09 7.26 4.45
N ALA A 316 26.20 6.61 4.11
CA ALA A 316 27.22 6.34 5.10
C ALA A 316 27.69 7.69 5.66
N GLY A 317 27.53 7.88 6.97
CA GLY A 317 27.98 9.11 7.62
C GLY A 317 29.49 9.29 7.46
N PRO A 318 30.02 10.53 7.51
CA PRO A 318 31.45 10.71 7.60
C PRO A 318 31.93 10.15 8.94
N GLY A 319 32.42 8.93 8.97
CA GLY A 319 33.00 8.27 10.14
C GLY A 319 32.25 7.04 10.66
N THR A 320 32.12 6.01 9.87
CA THR A 320 32.03 4.60 10.32
C THR A 320 33.02 3.78 9.51
#